data_ea92fee7df3cd877d8015f2bde64f7c3
#
_entry.id   ea92fee7df3cd877d8015f2bde64f7c3
#
_cell.length_a   1.000
_cell.length_b   1.000
_cell.length_c   1.000
_cell.angle_alpha   90.00
_cell.angle_beta   90.00
_cell.angle_gamma   90.00
#
_symmetry.space_group_name_H-M   'P 1'
#
loop_
_entity.id
_entity.type
_entity.pdbx_description
1 polymer ?
#
loop_
_entity_poly.entity_id
_entity_poly.type
_entity_poly.pdbx_seq_one_letter_code
_entity_poly.pdbx_strand_id
1 'polypeptide(L)'
;AAIVGQILGAKALASVGASSSVQFLVLGFCMGCCTGFGVPVAKYFGAEKMDTMRNYVFNGAVLTGGIGVTVTILCSVFCPQILHLLSVPEDIFRGAYHYLLIIFLGIPFTLLYNYLSSILRSLGDSRTPFLFLAFSAILNIFLDLFCIVVLKWGCAGAAAATITAQAISGILCLVFIGRKMNVLHLTKENRMVNITAVKELLAMGLPTGLQFSITAIGSMVMQSANNGLGSVCVSGFTAGMRI
;
A
#
# COMPACT_ATOMS: atom_id res chain seq x y z
N ALA A 1 -10.43 3.11 10.80
CA ALA A 1 -10.28 4.16 11.83
C ALA A 1 -11.61 4.46 12.55
N ALA A 2 -12.73 4.78 11.84
CA ALA A 2 -14.02 5.07 12.49
C ALA A 2 -14.51 3.91 13.39
N ILE A 3 -14.50 2.68 12.88
CA ILE A 3 -14.89 1.48 13.62
C ILE A 3 -14.02 1.28 14.87
N VAL A 4 -12.70 1.45 14.74
CA VAL A 4 -11.76 1.35 15.86
C VAL A 4 -12.08 2.37 16.95
N GLY A 5 -12.31 3.64 16.57
CA GLY A 5 -12.63 4.70 17.51
C GLY A 5 -13.95 4.50 18.24
N GLN A 6 -15.00 4.03 17.55
CA GLN A 6 -16.31 3.80 18.14
C GLN A 6 -16.36 2.59 19.07
N ILE A 7 -15.65 1.51 18.74
CA ILE A 7 -15.74 0.24 19.46
C ILE A 7 -14.64 0.09 20.53
N LEU A 8 -13.40 0.50 20.21
CA LEU A 8 -12.24 0.31 21.09
C LEU A 8 -11.87 1.55 21.91
N GLY A 9 -12.52 2.69 21.62
CA GLY A 9 -12.32 3.94 22.35
C GLY A 9 -11.11 4.78 21.89
N ALA A 10 -10.90 5.91 22.59
CA ALA A 10 -9.93 6.95 22.19
C ALA A 10 -8.48 6.47 22.20
N LYS A 11 -8.06 5.60 23.14
CA LYS A 11 -6.69 5.09 23.20
C LYS A 11 -6.32 4.24 22.00
N ALA A 12 -7.25 3.38 21.54
CA ALA A 12 -7.03 2.54 20.36
C ALA A 12 -6.96 3.41 19.09
N LEU A 13 -7.82 4.42 18.99
CA LEU A 13 -7.79 5.38 17.89
C LEU A 13 -6.47 6.16 17.85
N ALA A 14 -5.96 6.58 19.02
CA ALA A 14 -4.69 7.26 19.15
C ALA A 14 -3.51 6.35 18.73
N SER A 15 -3.54 5.05 19.09
CA SER A 15 -2.53 4.06 18.65
C SER A 15 -2.47 3.93 17.13
N VAL A 16 -3.62 3.81 16.48
CA VAL A 16 -3.72 3.74 15.01
C VAL A 16 -3.32 5.08 14.37
N GLY A 17 -3.75 6.19 14.97
CA GLY A 17 -3.41 7.54 14.51
C GLY A 17 -1.92 7.83 14.54
N ALA A 18 -1.23 7.50 15.63
CA ALA A 18 0.20 7.67 15.79
C ALA A 18 1.01 6.85 14.74
N SER A 19 0.49 5.69 14.34
CA SER A 19 1.10 4.81 13.35
C SER A 19 0.82 5.24 11.90
N SER A 20 -0.22 6.03 11.65
CA SER A 20 -0.71 6.33 10.30
C SER A 20 0.29 7.11 9.45
N SER A 21 1.08 7.98 10.05
CA SER A 21 2.10 8.77 9.35
C SER A 21 3.18 7.90 8.72
N VAL A 22 3.71 6.94 9.49
CA VAL A 22 4.72 5.99 8.99
C VAL A 22 4.11 5.03 7.98
N GLN A 23 2.92 4.55 8.26
CA GLN A 23 2.18 3.69 7.33
C GLN A 23 2.01 4.40 5.98
N PHE A 24 1.59 5.68 5.98
CA PHE A 24 1.40 6.44 4.76
C PHE A 24 2.72 6.68 4.01
N LEU A 25 3.81 6.92 4.72
CA LEU A 25 5.14 7.09 4.13
C LEU A 25 5.62 5.81 3.46
N VAL A 26 5.60 4.68 4.19
CA VAL A 26 6.13 3.39 3.71
C VAL A 26 5.25 2.82 2.60
N LEU A 27 3.94 2.75 2.82
CA LEU A 27 3.01 2.23 1.80
C LEU A 27 2.92 3.17 0.60
N GLY A 28 3.00 4.49 0.79
CA GLY A 28 3.06 5.46 -0.29
C GLY A 28 4.26 5.24 -1.20
N PHE A 29 5.45 5.04 -0.63
CA PHE A 29 6.64 4.66 -1.40
C PHE A 29 6.40 3.39 -2.21
N CYS A 30 5.91 2.34 -1.57
CA CYS A 30 5.62 1.06 -2.21
C CYS A 30 4.60 1.19 -3.36
N MET A 31 3.52 1.93 -3.14
CA MET A 31 2.49 2.19 -4.16
C MET A 31 3.04 3.02 -5.32
N GLY A 32 3.85 4.03 -5.03
CA GLY A 32 4.53 4.84 -6.03
C GLY A 32 5.46 4.00 -6.92
N CYS A 33 6.27 3.11 -6.33
CA CYS A 33 7.10 2.17 -7.08
C CYS A 33 6.27 1.30 -8.03
N CYS A 34 5.17 0.71 -7.54
CA CYS A 34 4.27 -0.11 -8.36
C CYS A 34 3.67 0.70 -9.52
N THR A 35 3.29 1.96 -9.28
CA THR A 35 2.75 2.86 -10.30
C THR A 35 3.81 3.18 -11.35
N GLY A 36 5.04 3.49 -10.93
CA GLY A 36 6.15 3.77 -11.82
C GLY A 36 6.55 2.56 -12.69
N PHE A 37 6.45 1.33 -12.15
CA PHE A 37 6.68 0.11 -12.93
C PHE A 37 5.65 -0.11 -14.03
N GLY A 38 4.45 0.46 -13.92
CA GLY A 38 3.43 0.43 -14.96
C GLY A 38 3.81 1.25 -16.20
N VAL A 39 4.65 2.29 -16.07
CA VAL A 39 4.97 3.20 -17.17
C VAL A 39 5.66 2.51 -18.35
N PRO A 40 6.75 1.74 -18.16
CA PRO A 40 7.37 1.00 -19.27
C PRO A 40 6.43 -0.06 -19.85
N VAL A 41 5.59 -0.69 -19.03
CA VAL A 41 4.59 -1.68 -19.49
C VAL A 41 3.60 -1.02 -20.44
N ALA A 42 3.05 0.15 -20.08
CA ALA A 42 2.16 0.91 -20.94
C ALA A 42 2.83 1.34 -22.26
N LYS A 43 4.10 1.78 -22.20
CA LYS A 43 4.90 2.16 -23.37
C LYS A 43 5.03 1.00 -24.37
N TYR A 44 5.41 -0.20 -23.91
CA TYR A 44 5.60 -1.34 -24.79
C TYR A 44 4.28 -1.96 -25.25
N PHE A 45 3.23 -1.85 -24.45
CA PHE A 45 1.87 -2.22 -24.85
C PHE A 45 1.37 -1.32 -25.98
N GLY A 46 1.50 0.00 -25.85
CA GLY A 46 1.13 0.96 -26.89
C GLY A 46 1.98 0.88 -28.17
N ALA A 47 3.21 0.35 -28.07
CA ALA A 47 4.08 0.06 -29.20
C ALA A 47 3.84 -1.34 -29.83
N GLU A 48 2.82 -2.07 -29.37
CA GLU A 48 2.46 -3.43 -29.80
C GLU A 48 3.59 -4.48 -29.65
N LYS A 49 4.60 -4.18 -28.83
CA LYS A 49 5.73 -5.09 -28.54
C LYS A 49 5.39 -6.02 -27.37
N MET A 50 4.50 -6.98 -27.61
CA MET A 50 3.91 -7.82 -26.55
C MET A 50 4.91 -8.67 -25.79
N ASP A 51 5.92 -9.23 -26.45
CA ASP A 51 6.92 -10.07 -25.78
C ASP A 51 7.84 -9.24 -24.88
N THR A 52 8.22 -8.05 -25.34
CA THR A 52 8.97 -7.09 -24.52
C THR A 52 8.13 -6.67 -23.33
N MET A 53 6.87 -6.28 -23.53
CA MET A 53 5.94 -5.92 -22.45
C MET A 53 5.83 -7.03 -21.41
N ARG A 54 5.65 -8.30 -21.81
CA ARG A 54 5.58 -9.45 -20.90
C ARG A 54 6.85 -9.63 -20.09
N ASN A 55 8.03 -9.44 -20.71
CA ASN A 55 9.30 -9.48 -19.99
C ASN A 55 9.38 -8.37 -18.93
N TYR A 56 8.91 -7.15 -19.24
CA TYR A 56 8.82 -6.06 -18.25
C TYR A 56 7.83 -6.35 -17.12
N VAL A 57 6.69 -6.96 -17.41
CA VAL A 57 5.74 -7.42 -16.40
C VAL A 57 6.39 -8.48 -15.48
N PHE A 58 7.13 -9.42 -16.02
CA PHE A 58 7.84 -10.41 -15.19
C PHE A 58 8.91 -9.76 -14.30
N ASN A 59 9.79 -8.94 -14.88
CA ASN A 59 10.85 -8.26 -14.13
C ASN A 59 10.28 -7.28 -13.09
N GLY A 60 9.19 -6.60 -13.39
CA GLY A 60 8.47 -5.74 -12.44
C GLY A 60 7.87 -6.54 -11.28
N ALA A 61 7.35 -7.74 -11.52
CA ALA A 61 6.87 -8.63 -10.45
C ALA A 61 8.02 -9.08 -9.53
N VAL A 62 9.17 -9.46 -10.10
CA VAL A 62 10.38 -9.83 -9.33
C VAL A 62 10.87 -8.66 -8.48
N LEU A 63 10.95 -7.46 -9.06
CA LEU A 63 11.35 -6.24 -8.33
C LEU A 63 10.37 -5.89 -7.22
N THR A 64 9.07 -5.95 -7.51
CA THR A 64 8.03 -5.69 -6.50
C THR A 64 8.13 -6.67 -5.35
N GLY A 65 8.36 -7.96 -5.64
CA GLY A 65 8.60 -8.98 -4.61
C GLY A 65 9.86 -8.69 -3.79
N GLY A 66 10.97 -8.35 -4.44
CA GLY A 66 12.23 -8.00 -3.78
C GLY A 66 12.10 -6.76 -2.88
N ILE A 67 11.50 -5.68 -3.38
CA ILE A 67 11.21 -4.46 -2.59
C ILE A 67 10.29 -4.81 -1.44
N GLY A 68 9.23 -5.57 -1.68
CA GLY A 68 8.29 -5.98 -0.64
C GLY A 68 8.94 -6.73 0.51
N VAL A 69 9.77 -7.73 0.20
CA VAL A 69 10.50 -8.48 1.23
C VAL A 69 11.49 -7.58 1.97
N THR A 70 12.28 -6.78 1.26
CA THR A 70 13.28 -5.89 1.86
C THR A 70 12.64 -4.87 2.79
N VAL A 71 11.58 -4.18 2.32
CA VAL A 71 10.87 -3.17 3.12
C VAL A 71 10.18 -3.83 4.32
N THR A 72 9.57 -5.00 4.14
CA THR A 72 8.96 -5.76 5.24
C THR A 72 9.97 -6.08 6.34
N ILE A 73 11.14 -6.62 5.98
CA ILE A 73 12.18 -6.98 6.94
C ILE A 73 12.68 -5.72 7.65
N LEU A 74 13.08 -4.69 6.90
CA LEU A 74 13.59 -3.44 7.47
C LEU A 74 12.58 -2.79 8.41
N CYS A 75 11.34 -2.59 7.95
CA CYS A 75 10.30 -1.95 8.75
C CYS A 75 9.90 -2.79 9.97
N SER A 76 9.87 -4.12 9.87
CA SER A 76 9.54 -4.99 11.01
C SER A 76 10.65 -5.01 12.06
N VAL A 77 11.92 -5.06 11.65
CA VAL A 77 13.08 -5.04 12.57
C VAL A 77 13.19 -3.67 13.26
N PHE A 78 13.03 -2.59 12.52
CA PHE A 78 13.15 -1.23 13.06
C PHE A 78 11.83 -0.65 13.60
N CYS A 79 10.76 -1.45 13.67
CA CYS A 79 9.44 -0.98 14.13
C CYS A 79 9.46 -0.32 15.51
N PRO A 80 10.13 -0.89 16.56
CA PRO A 80 10.23 -0.22 17.86
C PRO A 80 10.96 1.12 17.79
N GLN A 81 12.08 1.18 17.05
CA GLN A 81 12.89 2.40 16.91
C GLN A 81 12.11 3.51 16.19
N ILE A 82 11.34 3.15 15.18
CA ILE A 82 10.46 4.07 14.44
C ILE A 82 9.42 4.69 15.39
N LEU A 83 8.79 3.88 16.24
CA LEU A 83 7.80 4.36 17.21
C LEU A 83 8.43 5.25 18.30
N HIS A 84 9.64 4.91 18.77
CA HIS A 84 10.39 5.77 19.70
C HIS A 84 10.78 7.11 19.05
N LEU A 85 11.22 7.09 17.80
CA LEU A 85 11.54 8.32 17.04
C LEU A 85 10.32 9.24 16.90
N LEU A 86 9.13 8.66 16.77
CA LEU A 86 7.87 9.41 16.73
C LEU A 86 7.38 9.86 18.11
N SER A 87 8.13 9.58 19.18
CA SER A 87 7.76 9.92 20.57
C SER A 87 6.36 9.42 20.94
N VAL A 88 6.01 8.20 20.51
CA VAL A 88 4.70 7.60 20.82
C VAL A 88 4.61 7.35 22.33
N PRO A 89 3.59 7.87 23.03
CA PRO A 89 3.42 7.68 24.47
C PRO A 89 3.37 6.20 24.88
N GLU A 90 3.93 5.87 26.05
CA GLU A 90 4.04 4.48 26.52
C GLU A 90 2.69 3.78 26.71
N ASP A 91 1.65 4.53 27.08
CA ASP A 91 0.30 4.00 27.31
C ASP A 91 -0.39 3.49 26.02
N ILE A 92 0.04 3.96 24.85
CA ILE A 92 -0.47 3.53 23.55
C ILE A 92 0.59 2.79 22.71
N PHE A 93 1.84 2.73 23.17
CA PHE A 93 2.96 2.16 22.43
C PHE A 93 2.71 0.70 22.01
N ARG A 94 2.25 -0.13 22.94
CA ARG A 94 2.00 -1.55 22.67
C ARG A 94 0.92 -1.75 21.60
N GLY A 95 -0.13 -0.96 21.63
CA GLY A 95 -1.20 -0.99 20.62
C GLY A 95 -0.69 -0.56 19.23
N ALA A 96 0.08 0.53 19.18
CA ALA A 96 0.69 1.03 17.96
C ALA A 96 1.71 0.04 17.36
N TYR A 97 2.52 -0.59 18.22
CA TYR A 97 3.51 -1.59 17.82
C TYR A 97 2.86 -2.81 17.15
N HIS A 98 1.88 -3.44 17.79
CA HIS A 98 1.21 -4.61 17.21
C HIS A 98 0.48 -4.26 15.92
N TYR A 99 -0.19 -3.11 15.88
CA TYR A 99 -0.86 -2.63 14.68
C TYR A 99 0.12 -2.44 13.52
N LEU A 100 1.21 -1.69 13.77
CA LEU A 100 2.18 -1.33 12.73
C LEU A 100 2.98 -2.55 12.26
N LEU A 101 3.37 -3.43 13.18
CA LEU A 101 4.07 -4.68 12.85
C LEU A 101 3.24 -5.56 11.91
N ILE A 102 1.95 -5.74 12.21
CA ILE A 102 1.05 -6.51 11.35
C ILE A 102 0.94 -5.86 9.97
N ILE A 103 0.79 -4.53 9.90
CA ILE A 103 0.75 -3.80 8.62
C ILE A 103 2.05 -4.02 7.82
N PHE A 104 3.21 -3.96 8.46
CA PHE A 104 4.49 -4.19 7.80
C PHE A 104 4.64 -5.63 7.28
N LEU A 105 4.22 -6.62 8.06
CA LEU A 105 4.17 -8.02 7.59
C LEU A 105 3.21 -8.21 6.41
N GLY A 106 2.21 -7.35 6.28
CA GLY A 106 1.25 -7.34 5.17
C GLY A 106 1.72 -6.61 3.91
N ILE A 107 2.87 -5.92 3.93
CA ILE A 107 3.38 -5.17 2.77
C ILE A 107 3.42 -6.03 1.48
N PRO A 108 3.87 -7.29 1.48
CA PRO A 108 3.91 -8.09 0.27
C PRO A 108 2.53 -8.28 -0.38
N PHE A 109 1.48 -8.45 0.41
CA PHE A 109 0.11 -8.58 -0.10
C PHE A 109 -0.44 -7.27 -0.64
N THR A 110 -0.14 -6.16 0.04
CA THR A 110 -0.49 -4.82 -0.42
C THR A 110 0.21 -4.50 -1.74
N LEU A 111 1.50 -4.83 -1.86
CA LEU A 111 2.26 -4.66 -3.09
C LEU A 111 1.75 -5.55 -4.22
N LEU A 112 1.39 -6.79 -3.94
CA LEU A 112 0.81 -7.70 -4.93
C LEU A 112 -0.43 -7.06 -5.57
N TYR A 113 -1.39 -6.59 -4.76
CA TYR A 113 -2.59 -5.95 -5.27
C TYR A 113 -2.26 -4.67 -6.06
N ASN A 114 -1.42 -3.78 -5.51
CA ASN A 114 -1.09 -2.50 -6.14
C ASN A 114 -0.32 -2.69 -7.45
N TYR A 115 0.60 -3.65 -7.51
CA TYR A 115 1.34 -3.97 -8.73
C TYR A 115 0.40 -4.50 -9.82
N LEU A 116 -0.43 -5.50 -9.51
CA LEU A 116 -1.37 -6.06 -10.48
C LEU A 116 -2.38 -5.00 -10.97
N SER A 117 -2.86 -4.15 -10.07
CA SER A 117 -3.73 -3.01 -10.39
C SER A 117 -3.03 -2.01 -11.31
N SER A 118 -1.73 -1.75 -11.09
CA SER A 118 -0.94 -0.87 -11.95
C SER A 118 -0.77 -1.45 -13.35
N ILE A 119 -0.49 -2.76 -13.46
CA ILE A 119 -0.39 -3.45 -14.75
C ILE A 119 -1.72 -3.38 -15.52
N LEU A 120 -2.85 -3.67 -14.87
CA LEU A 120 -4.16 -3.59 -15.51
C LEU A 120 -4.45 -2.17 -16.05
N ARG A 121 -4.16 -1.14 -15.26
CA ARG A 121 -4.30 0.25 -15.70
C ARG A 121 -3.37 0.59 -16.87
N SER A 122 -2.16 0.04 -16.88
CA SER A 122 -1.21 0.21 -17.99
C SER A 122 -1.69 -0.39 -19.31
N LEU A 123 -2.57 -1.39 -19.25
CA LEU A 123 -3.23 -1.99 -20.40
C LEU A 123 -4.57 -1.33 -20.77
N GLY A 124 -4.93 -0.22 -20.10
CA GLY A 124 -6.18 0.51 -20.35
C GLY A 124 -7.39 0.00 -19.55
N ASP A 125 -7.25 -1.06 -18.74
CA ASP A 125 -8.32 -1.56 -17.89
C ASP A 125 -8.27 -0.91 -16.50
N SER A 126 -9.04 0.15 -16.31
CA SER A 126 -9.22 0.80 -15.01
C SER A 126 -10.45 0.29 -14.25
N ARG A 127 -11.37 -0.41 -14.92
CA ARG A 127 -12.62 -0.90 -14.30
C ARG A 127 -12.36 -2.08 -13.38
N THR A 128 -11.58 -3.03 -13.83
CA THR A 128 -11.25 -4.24 -13.05
C THR A 128 -10.54 -3.92 -11.73
N PRO A 129 -9.47 -3.11 -11.69
CA PRO A 129 -8.86 -2.69 -10.43
C PRO A 129 -9.82 -1.96 -9.49
N PHE A 130 -10.69 -1.11 -10.04
CA PHE A 130 -11.69 -0.39 -9.25
C PHE A 130 -12.70 -1.35 -8.59
N LEU A 131 -13.17 -2.36 -9.30
CA LEU A 131 -14.09 -3.36 -8.75
C LEU A 131 -13.44 -4.17 -7.62
N PHE A 132 -12.17 -4.56 -7.78
CA PHE A 132 -11.43 -5.24 -6.72
C PHE A 132 -11.15 -4.35 -5.53
N LEU A 133 -10.90 -3.04 -5.74
CA LEU A 133 -10.76 -2.06 -4.67
C LEU A 133 -12.07 -1.91 -3.88
N ALA A 134 -13.20 -1.76 -4.57
CA ALA A 134 -14.51 -1.67 -3.94
C ALA A 134 -14.84 -2.95 -3.15
N PHE A 135 -14.58 -4.12 -3.72
CA PHE A 135 -14.73 -5.40 -3.03
C PHE A 135 -13.84 -5.47 -1.77
N SER A 136 -12.56 -5.08 -1.91
CA SER A 136 -11.62 -5.04 -0.78
C SER A 136 -12.11 -4.13 0.34
N ALA A 137 -12.64 -2.96 0.00
CA ALA A 137 -13.15 -2.01 0.99
C ALA A 137 -14.36 -2.57 1.75
N ILE A 138 -15.31 -3.19 1.04
CA ILE A 138 -16.47 -3.84 1.65
C ILE A 138 -16.01 -5.00 2.55
N LEU A 139 -15.17 -5.86 2.04
CA LEU A 139 -14.61 -7.00 2.78
C LEU A 139 -13.85 -6.54 4.04
N ASN A 140 -13.07 -5.47 3.94
CA ASN A 140 -12.35 -4.90 5.08
C ASN A 140 -13.31 -4.45 6.19
N ILE A 141 -14.44 -3.81 5.85
CA ILE A 141 -15.44 -3.40 6.85
C ILE A 141 -16.00 -4.62 7.60
N PHE A 142 -16.36 -5.69 6.88
CA PHE A 142 -16.85 -6.92 7.51
C PHE A 142 -15.79 -7.59 8.38
N LEU A 143 -14.56 -7.68 7.89
CA LEU A 143 -13.44 -8.26 8.64
C LEU A 143 -13.07 -7.41 9.86
N ASP A 144 -13.10 -6.08 9.76
CA ASP A 144 -12.89 -5.18 10.90
C ASP A 144 -13.89 -5.46 12.00
N LEU A 145 -15.19 -5.52 11.66
CA LEU A 145 -16.24 -5.84 12.63
C LEU A 145 -16.04 -7.24 13.24
N PHE A 146 -15.74 -8.22 12.42
CA PHE A 146 -15.51 -9.60 12.88
C PHE A 146 -14.29 -9.68 13.80
N CYS A 147 -13.14 -9.15 13.41
CA CYS A 147 -11.91 -9.21 14.20
C CYS A 147 -11.97 -8.39 15.49
N ILE A 148 -12.66 -7.24 15.47
CA ILE A 148 -12.74 -6.34 16.62
C ILE A 148 -13.85 -6.77 17.59
N VAL A 149 -15.05 -7.08 17.08
CA VAL A 149 -16.22 -7.37 17.92
C VAL A 149 -16.25 -8.83 18.36
N VAL A 150 -16.04 -9.78 17.42
CA VAL A 150 -16.18 -11.21 17.70
C VAL A 150 -14.88 -11.76 18.29
N LEU A 151 -13.74 -11.53 17.63
CA LEU A 151 -12.44 -12.06 18.08
C LEU A 151 -11.79 -11.21 19.19
N LYS A 152 -12.24 -9.96 19.40
CA LYS A 152 -11.72 -9.03 20.41
C LYS A 152 -10.19 -8.78 20.32
N TRP A 153 -9.64 -8.79 19.10
CA TRP A 153 -8.21 -8.60 18.86
C TRP A 153 -7.75 -7.13 18.93
N GLY A 154 -8.66 -6.20 19.24
CA GLY A 154 -8.33 -4.78 19.39
C GLY A 154 -7.72 -4.16 18.12
N CYS A 155 -6.69 -3.32 18.29
CA CYS A 155 -6.00 -2.65 17.16
C CYS A 155 -5.34 -3.65 16.20
N ALA A 156 -4.81 -4.77 16.71
CA ALA A 156 -4.22 -5.82 15.88
C ALA A 156 -5.26 -6.46 14.94
N GLY A 157 -6.52 -6.56 15.38
CA GLY A 157 -7.63 -7.04 14.56
C GLY A 157 -7.91 -6.15 13.36
N ALA A 158 -7.87 -4.82 13.52
CA ALA A 158 -8.02 -3.88 12.42
C ALA A 158 -6.89 -3.99 11.39
N ALA A 159 -5.65 -4.16 11.83
CA ALA A 159 -4.52 -4.39 10.94
C ALA A 159 -4.67 -5.72 10.19
N ALA A 160 -5.00 -6.81 10.90
CA ALA A 160 -5.20 -8.13 10.30
C ALA A 160 -6.35 -8.13 9.26
N ALA A 161 -7.46 -7.47 9.56
CA ALA A 161 -8.57 -7.31 8.64
C ALA A 161 -8.16 -6.58 7.35
N THR A 162 -7.39 -5.50 7.49
CA THR A 162 -6.88 -4.72 6.35
C THR A 162 -5.99 -5.57 5.45
N ILE A 163 -5.03 -6.30 6.03
CA ILE A 163 -4.10 -7.15 5.26
C ILE A 163 -4.84 -8.32 4.62
N THR A 164 -5.76 -8.95 5.34
CA THR A 164 -6.54 -10.07 4.81
C THR A 164 -7.39 -9.63 3.62
N ALA A 165 -8.04 -8.47 3.69
CA ALA A 165 -8.79 -7.90 2.58
C ALA A 165 -7.89 -7.61 1.37
N GLN A 166 -6.69 -7.06 1.58
CA GLN A 166 -5.71 -6.81 0.53
C GLN A 166 -5.18 -8.11 -0.09
N ALA A 167 -4.88 -9.13 0.74
CA ALA A 167 -4.42 -10.44 0.28
C ALA A 167 -5.46 -11.12 -0.61
N ILE A 168 -6.71 -11.17 -0.16
CA ILE A 168 -7.81 -11.77 -0.92
C ILE A 168 -7.99 -11.03 -2.26
N SER A 169 -8.01 -9.69 -2.23
CA SER A 169 -8.17 -8.89 -3.45
C SER A 169 -6.99 -9.05 -4.41
N GLY A 170 -5.74 -9.13 -3.88
CA GLY A 170 -4.55 -9.40 -4.68
C GLY A 170 -4.60 -10.78 -5.35
N ILE A 171 -5.00 -11.80 -4.61
CA ILE A 171 -5.14 -13.17 -5.14
C ILE A 171 -6.26 -13.23 -6.20
N LEU A 172 -7.41 -12.62 -5.93
CA LEU A 172 -8.51 -12.56 -6.90
C LEU A 172 -8.09 -11.83 -8.19
N CYS A 173 -7.35 -10.73 -8.06
CA CYS A 173 -6.81 -9.99 -9.19
C CYS A 173 -5.83 -10.86 -9.99
N LEU A 174 -4.94 -11.60 -9.33
CA LEU A 174 -4.00 -12.53 -9.96
C LEU A 174 -4.73 -13.65 -10.72
N VAL A 175 -5.74 -14.26 -10.11
CA VAL A 175 -6.57 -15.30 -10.74
C VAL A 175 -7.33 -14.74 -11.94
N PHE A 176 -7.86 -13.53 -11.84
CA PHE A 176 -8.54 -12.86 -12.95
C PHE A 176 -7.59 -12.64 -14.14
N ILE A 177 -6.40 -12.11 -13.89
CA ILE A 177 -5.37 -11.90 -14.92
C ILE A 177 -5.01 -13.22 -15.58
N GLY A 178 -4.75 -14.26 -14.80
CA GLY A 178 -4.37 -15.58 -15.31
C GLY A 178 -5.46 -16.28 -16.13
N ARG A 179 -6.74 -15.98 -15.88
CA ARG A 179 -7.87 -16.61 -16.60
C ARG A 179 -8.41 -15.80 -17.76
N LYS A 180 -8.40 -14.48 -17.65
CA LYS A 180 -9.10 -13.59 -18.60
C LYS A 180 -8.17 -12.76 -19.49
N MET A 181 -6.89 -12.59 -19.12
CA MET A 181 -5.97 -11.73 -19.84
C MET A 181 -4.88 -12.54 -20.58
N ASN A 182 -5.22 -13.08 -21.73
CA ASN A 182 -4.27 -13.83 -22.59
C ASN A 182 -3.03 -12.99 -22.96
N VAL A 183 -3.18 -11.66 -23.04
CA VAL A 183 -2.08 -10.72 -23.34
C VAL A 183 -0.96 -10.80 -22.29
N LEU A 184 -1.29 -11.08 -21.03
CA LEU A 184 -0.37 -11.20 -19.91
C LEU A 184 0.15 -12.62 -19.65
N HIS A 185 -0.21 -13.59 -20.49
CA HIS A 185 0.33 -14.94 -20.36
C HIS A 185 1.83 -14.96 -20.63
N LEU A 186 2.60 -15.29 -19.59
CA LEU A 186 4.05 -15.35 -19.64
C LEU A 186 4.50 -16.68 -20.24
N THR A 187 5.21 -16.65 -21.38
CA THR A 187 5.95 -17.80 -21.93
C THR A 187 7.24 -18.04 -21.15
N LYS A 188 7.87 -19.20 -21.35
CA LYS A 188 9.18 -19.50 -20.72
C LYS A 188 10.25 -18.50 -21.12
N GLU A 189 10.23 -18.00 -22.35
CA GLU A 189 11.18 -17.03 -22.90
C GLU A 189 11.03 -15.66 -22.24
N ASN A 190 9.80 -15.27 -21.87
CA ASN A 190 9.51 -14.00 -21.22
C ASN A 190 9.87 -13.98 -19.72
N ARG A 191 10.17 -15.13 -19.11
CA ARG A 191 10.52 -15.29 -17.69
C ARG A 191 12.04 -15.20 -17.46
N MET A 192 12.73 -14.38 -18.22
CA MET A 192 14.16 -14.13 -18.02
C MET A 192 14.37 -12.77 -17.36
N VAL A 193 15.26 -12.74 -16.36
CA VAL A 193 15.68 -11.49 -15.74
C VAL A 193 16.52 -10.71 -16.74
N ASN A 194 16.06 -9.53 -17.10
CA ASN A 194 16.71 -8.63 -18.04
C ASN A 194 17.20 -7.38 -17.30
N ILE A 195 18.51 -7.22 -17.21
CA ILE A 195 19.12 -6.08 -16.48
C ILE A 195 18.68 -4.74 -17.08
N THR A 196 18.49 -4.65 -18.39
CA THR A 196 18.02 -3.42 -19.04
C THR A 196 16.57 -3.10 -18.59
N ALA A 197 15.69 -4.11 -18.57
CA ALA A 197 14.33 -3.95 -18.07
C ALA A 197 14.33 -3.55 -16.59
N VAL A 198 15.15 -4.20 -15.77
CA VAL A 198 15.30 -3.87 -14.33
C VAL A 198 15.75 -2.43 -14.13
N LYS A 199 16.76 -1.96 -14.88
CA LYS A 199 17.23 -0.58 -14.79
C LYS A 199 16.15 0.43 -15.20
N GLU A 200 15.44 0.19 -16.30
CA GLU A 200 14.37 1.08 -16.76
C GLU A 200 13.19 1.12 -15.76
N LEU A 201 12.79 -0.04 -15.21
CA LEU A 201 11.77 -0.12 -14.17
C LEU A 201 12.18 0.65 -12.91
N LEU A 202 13.41 0.47 -12.42
CA LEU A 202 13.91 1.20 -11.25
C LEU A 202 14.03 2.70 -11.52
N ALA A 203 14.46 3.10 -12.71
CA ALA A 203 14.54 4.52 -13.09
C ALA A 203 13.18 5.23 -13.09
N MET A 204 12.09 4.50 -13.32
CA MET A 204 10.72 5.05 -13.26
C MET A 204 10.08 4.83 -11.89
N GLY A 205 10.28 3.66 -11.29
CA GLY A 205 9.64 3.29 -10.03
C GLY A 205 10.19 4.04 -8.82
N LEU A 206 11.52 4.13 -8.66
CA LEU A 206 12.11 4.78 -7.50
C LEU A 206 11.77 6.28 -7.41
N PRO A 207 11.91 7.10 -8.47
CA PRO A 207 11.51 8.50 -8.40
C PRO A 207 10.01 8.66 -8.09
N THR A 208 9.14 7.83 -8.68
CA THR A 208 7.70 7.87 -8.40
C THR A 208 7.41 7.49 -6.95
N GLY A 209 8.09 6.47 -6.41
CA GLY A 209 8.00 6.09 -5.00
C GLY A 209 8.45 7.23 -4.07
N LEU A 210 9.58 7.85 -4.35
CA LEU A 210 10.07 9.02 -3.61
C LEU A 210 9.12 10.21 -3.69
N GLN A 211 8.51 10.47 -4.84
CA GLN A 211 7.50 11.52 -5.02
C GLN A 211 6.32 11.34 -4.06
N PHE A 212 5.79 10.11 -3.94
CA PHE A 212 4.72 9.80 -2.99
C PHE A 212 5.17 10.00 -1.54
N SER A 213 6.41 9.59 -1.21
CA SER A 213 6.97 9.79 0.13
C SER A 213 7.17 11.26 0.47
N ILE A 214 7.69 12.05 -0.45
CA ILE A 214 7.88 13.50 -0.26
C ILE A 214 6.52 14.20 -0.07
N THR A 215 5.52 13.83 -0.86
CA THR A 215 4.16 14.34 -0.70
C THR A 215 3.58 13.99 0.67
N ALA A 216 3.84 12.76 1.15
CA ALA A 216 3.44 12.33 2.49
C ALA A 216 4.09 13.18 3.59
N ILE A 217 5.41 13.38 3.51
CA ILE A 217 6.17 14.22 4.45
C ILE A 217 5.66 15.66 4.40
N GLY A 218 5.47 16.22 3.20
CA GLY A 218 4.95 17.58 3.03
C GLY A 218 3.58 17.77 3.69
N SER A 219 2.68 16.79 3.52
CA SER A 219 1.36 16.80 4.17
C SER A 219 1.47 16.76 5.69
N MET A 220 2.41 15.98 6.25
CA MET A 220 2.65 15.92 7.70
C MET A 220 3.19 17.24 8.24
N VAL A 221 4.14 17.87 7.55
CA VAL A 221 4.69 19.18 7.94
C VAL A 221 3.60 20.24 7.91
N MET A 222 2.78 20.28 6.85
CA MET A 222 1.65 21.19 6.77
C MET A 222 0.63 20.97 7.89
N GLN A 223 0.31 19.71 8.19
CA GLN A 223 -0.58 19.36 9.30
C GLN A 223 -0.02 19.84 10.64
N SER A 224 1.28 19.62 10.88
CA SER A 224 1.96 20.06 12.11
C SER A 224 1.95 21.57 12.25
N ALA A 225 2.28 22.30 11.18
CA ALA A 225 2.24 23.77 11.18
C ALA A 225 0.82 24.29 11.44
N ASN A 226 -0.19 23.66 10.83
CA ASN A 226 -1.58 24.05 11.00
C ASN A 226 -2.11 23.79 12.43
N ASN A 227 -1.66 22.69 13.05
CA ASN A 227 -1.99 22.39 14.46
C ASN A 227 -1.48 23.48 15.42
N GLY A 228 -0.36 24.13 15.10
CA GLY A 228 0.19 25.26 15.86
C GLY A 228 -0.64 26.56 15.76
N LEU A 229 -1.52 26.69 14.76
CA LEU A 229 -2.35 27.88 14.53
C LEU A 229 -3.71 27.83 15.24
N GLY A 230 -4.01 26.76 15.98
CA GLY A 230 -5.21 26.62 16.77
C GLY A 230 -6.37 25.92 16.04
N SER A 231 -7.39 25.52 16.84
CA SER A 231 -8.46 24.61 16.40
C SER A 231 -9.34 25.16 15.26
N VAL A 232 -9.50 26.48 15.14
CA VAL A 232 -10.29 27.12 14.07
C VAL A 232 -9.59 26.95 12.72
N CYS A 233 -8.27 27.17 12.68
CA CYS A 233 -7.48 26.99 11.47
C CYS A 233 -7.42 25.52 11.05
N VAL A 234 -7.28 24.59 12.00
CA VAL A 234 -7.29 23.14 11.74
C VAL A 234 -8.61 22.70 11.12
N SER A 235 -9.74 23.19 11.64
CA SER A 235 -11.05 22.84 11.10
C SER A 235 -11.28 23.40 9.69
N GLY A 236 -10.88 24.64 9.44
CA GLY A 236 -10.93 25.27 8.13
C GLY A 236 -10.07 24.56 7.09
N PHE A 237 -8.81 24.22 7.45
CA PHE A 237 -7.90 23.46 6.60
C PHE A 237 -8.45 22.05 6.28
N THR A 238 -8.97 21.37 7.30
CA THR A 238 -9.56 20.02 7.12
C THR A 238 -10.80 20.06 6.22
N ALA A 239 -11.61 21.10 6.32
CA ALA A 239 -12.75 21.30 5.43
C ALA A 239 -12.30 21.56 3.98
N GLY A 240 -11.30 22.43 3.79
CA GLY A 240 -10.73 22.72 2.45
C GLY A 240 -10.08 21.53 1.78
N MET A 241 -9.45 20.61 2.54
CA MET A 241 -8.85 19.38 2.00
C MET A 241 -9.87 18.31 1.57
N ARG A 242 -11.16 18.49 1.90
CA ARG A 242 -12.23 17.55 1.55
C ARG A 242 -13.10 18.01 0.37
N ILE A 243 -12.84 19.19 -0.17
CA ILE A 243 -13.46 19.72 -1.39
C ILE A 243 -12.61 19.30 -2.60
#